data_ce5409fd5854e2846edc7208f47ec0e7
#
_entry.id   ce5409fd5854e2846edc7208f47ec0e7
#
_cell.length_a   1.000
_cell.length_b   1.000
_cell.length_c   1.000
_cell.angle_alpha   90.00
_cell.angle_beta   90.00
_cell.angle_gamma   90.00
#
_symmetry.space_group_name_H-M   'P 1'
#
loop_
_entity.id
_entity.type
_entity.pdbx_description
1 polymer ?
#
loop_
_entity_poly.entity_id
_entity_poly.type
_entity_poly.pdbx_seq_one_letter_code
_entity_poly.pdbx_strand_id
1 'polypeptide(L)'
;MDPRAGDRQDDSAVAVLSGDQIASVDQDQAYRPAEAEYETRVRLAKVGGEWRIDQPPEGLVLGRSDFERIYRPVNKYYFAVPGSQEDSGTGGDVLVADPVYLRKRIGKREDLVTSTVNALLKGPSSWLDPVVESKFPAGTRLADETLSLDDSNGLRVRLNDRGARVGPVQCNQMAAQILFAVQDLASAQVSQVDLVDPKGARLCVVNRGQADAYAPAGLREPSERQYFLNAAGRLASLPPGGEVPSLVAGPFGDGQVALRSVAVARSERLAAGVSQDGRSLYLAPIETGAEPGEVLLRSRAGRAEDGLSRPSWDGSGNLWVADRDPESPRLLYLARGAEEPREIVVPSLGDGRIEALRVASDGVRIALVVKRGERTSLELGRIERTGGGPGTPPLSVNDLRPVTPRLEHVESASWAGVSRLVVVGRASGVQQLQYVRTDGSAVNTPPLPGANGVTAVAASEDEDKPLLADSEDGIVRLPPMGANWQLVTEKGSEPVYPG
;
A
#
# COMPACT_ATOMS: atom_id res chain seq x y z
N MET A 1 -24.61 -16.97 -6.39
CA MET A 1 -24.43 -18.18 -7.23
C MET A 1 -25.75 -18.90 -7.29
N ASP A 2 -26.32 -19.04 -8.47
CA ASP A 2 -27.57 -19.74 -8.67
C ASP A 2 -27.30 -21.12 -9.26
N PRO A 3 -27.66 -22.22 -8.55
CA PRO A 3 -27.58 -23.57 -9.10
C PRO A 3 -28.67 -23.76 -10.14
N ARG A 4 -28.31 -24.05 -11.37
CA ARG A 4 -29.24 -24.49 -12.42
C ARG A 4 -29.14 -25.99 -12.59
N ALA A 5 -30.30 -26.68 -12.77
CA ALA A 5 -30.31 -28.10 -13.07
C ALA A 5 -29.79 -28.31 -14.51
N GLY A 6 -28.70 -29.05 -14.63
CA GLY A 6 -28.23 -29.58 -15.92
C GLY A 6 -28.86 -30.93 -16.26
N ASP A 7 -28.31 -31.66 -17.23
CA ASP A 7 -28.77 -33.00 -17.65
C ASP A 7 -28.82 -33.97 -16.47
N ARG A 8 -29.96 -34.60 -16.28
CA ARG A 8 -30.22 -35.58 -15.23
C ARG A 8 -30.47 -36.96 -15.83
N GLN A 9 -29.69 -37.93 -15.44
CA GLN A 9 -29.93 -39.34 -15.62
C GLN A 9 -30.20 -39.96 -14.25
N ASP A 10 -30.82 -41.16 -14.17
CA ASP A 10 -31.33 -41.78 -12.92
C ASP A 10 -30.33 -41.80 -11.75
N ASP A 11 -29.03 -41.97 -12.02
CA ASP A 11 -27.97 -42.04 -11.00
C ASP A 11 -26.85 -41.00 -11.19
N SER A 12 -26.95 -40.07 -12.15
CA SER A 12 -26.00 -38.99 -12.39
C SER A 12 -26.71 -37.69 -12.74
N ALA A 13 -26.12 -36.56 -12.29
CA ALA A 13 -26.59 -35.22 -12.62
C ALA A 13 -25.41 -34.25 -12.75
N VAL A 14 -25.62 -33.20 -13.51
CA VAL A 14 -24.68 -32.08 -13.58
C VAL A 14 -25.36 -30.85 -12.99
N ALA A 15 -24.72 -30.25 -12.01
CA ALA A 15 -25.10 -28.92 -11.50
C ALA A 15 -24.17 -27.85 -12.12
N VAL A 16 -24.78 -26.80 -12.65
CA VAL A 16 -24.02 -25.63 -13.15
C VAL A 16 -24.05 -24.56 -12.08
N LEU A 17 -22.88 -24.13 -11.63
CA LEU A 17 -22.70 -22.98 -10.76
C LEU A 17 -22.32 -21.80 -11.62
N SER A 18 -23.15 -20.77 -11.66
CA SER A 18 -22.86 -19.53 -12.38
C SER A 18 -22.90 -18.32 -11.45
N GLY A 19 -22.15 -17.27 -11.79
CA GLY A 19 -22.08 -16.03 -11.02
C GLY A 19 -20.93 -15.15 -11.46
N ASP A 20 -20.73 -14.03 -10.76
CA ASP A 20 -19.62 -13.14 -11.02
C ASP A 20 -18.43 -13.49 -10.13
N GLN A 21 -17.29 -13.76 -10.73
CA GLN A 21 -16.04 -13.91 -10.00
C GLN A 21 -15.52 -12.53 -9.63
N ILE A 22 -15.43 -12.28 -8.33
CA ILE A 22 -14.93 -11.00 -7.80
C ILE A 22 -13.45 -11.05 -7.41
N ALA A 23 -12.93 -12.24 -7.18
CA ALA A 23 -11.53 -12.46 -6.86
C ALA A 23 -11.15 -13.94 -6.94
N SER A 24 -9.83 -14.17 -6.88
CA SER A 24 -9.21 -15.45 -6.58
C SER A 24 -8.20 -15.32 -5.46
N VAL A 25 -7.93 -16.41 -4.74
CA VAL A 25 -6.82 -16.51 -3.78
C VAL A 25 -5.94 -17.65 -4.26
N ASP A 26 -4.69 -17.35 -4.51
CA ASP A 26 -3.72 -18.30 -5.07
C ASP A 26 -3.11 -19.24 -3.99
N GLN A 27 -2.14 -20.07 -4.39
CA GLN A 27 -1.45 -21.00 -3.50
C GLN A 27 -0.59 -20.30 -2.45
N ASP A 28 -0.14 -19.08 -2.74
CA ASP A 28 0.60 -18.21 -1.82
C ASP A 28 -0.33 -17.44 -0.87
N GLN A 29 -1.64 -17.72 -0.98
CA GLN A 29 -2.70 -17.08 -0.20
C GLN A 29 -2.88 -15.59 -0.54
N ALA A 30 -2.32 -15.13 -1.65
CA ALA A 30 -2.48 -13.78 -2.16
C ALA A 30 -3.85 -13.60 -2.83
N TYR A 31 -4.54 -12.51 -2.48
CA TYR A 31 -5.81 -12.14 -3.07
C TYR A 31 -5.58 -11.41 -4.40
N ARG A 32 -6.35 -11.74 -5.41
CA ARG A 32 -6.34 -11.10 -6.73
C ARG A 32 -7.76 -10.71 -7.12
N PRO A 33 -8.08 -9.42 -7.22
CA PRO A 33 -9.37 -8.98 -7.72
C PRO A 33 -9.61 -9.50 -9.14
N ALA A 34 -10.84 -9.80 -9.45
CA ALA A 34 -11.28 -10.21 -10.78
C ALA A 34 -12.66 -9.60 -11.05
N GLU A 35 -12.95 -9.36 -12.32
CA GLU A 35 -14.29 -9.05 -12.81
C GLU A 35 -14.52 -9.95 -14.03
N ALA A 36 -15.05 -11.13 -13.80
CA ALA A 36 -15.29 -12.10 -14.85
C ALA A 36 -16.57 -12.89 -14.56
N GLU A 37 -17.26 -13.27 -15.61
CA GLU A 37 -18.30 -14.29 -15.49
C GLU A 37 -17.65 -15.62 -15.10
N TYR A 38 -18.23 -16.29 -14.12
CA TYR A 38 -17.78 -17.59 -13.65
C TYR A 38 -18.85 -18.63 -13.90
N GLU A 39 -18.49 -19.67 -14.62
CA GLU A 39 -19.31 -20.86 -14.77
C GLU A 39 -18.47 -22.11 -14.52
N THR A 40 -18.97 -23.01 -13.69
CA THR A 40 -18.34 -24.32 -13.49
C THR A 40 -19.40 -25.39 -13.38
N ARG A 41 -19.08 -26.61 -13.86
CA ARG A 41 -19.94 -27.77 -13.86
C ARG A 41 -19.48 -28.74 -12.79
N VAL A 42 -20.41 -29.13 -11.91
CA VAL A 42 -20.16 -30.08 -10.83
C VAL A 42 -20.92 -31.36 -11.15
N ARG A 43 -20.19 -32.46 -11.30
CA ARG A 43 -20.83 -33.77 -11.48
C ARG A 43 -21.29 -34.33 -10.15
N LEU A 44 -22.49 -34.80 -10.14
CA LEU A 44 -23.14 -35.48 -9.00
C LEU A 44 -23.42 -36.91 -9.35
N ALA A 45 -23.15 -37.82 -8.44
CA ALA A 45 -23.51 -39.22 -8.54
C ALA A 45 -24.36 -39.62 -7.32
N LYS A 46 -25.29 -40.54 -7.53
CA LYS A 46 -26.13 -41.06 -6.45
C LYS A 46 -25.45 -42.28 -5.83
N VAL A 47 -25.02 -42.15 -4.58
CA VAL A 47 -24.35 -43.23 -3.85
C VAL A 47 -25.16 -43.54 -2.59
N GLY A 48 -25.64 -44.76 -2.50
CA GLY A 48 -26.49 -45.19 -1.37
C GLY A 48 -27.82 -44.43 -1.23
N GLY A 49 -28.35 -43.89 -2.33
CA GLY A 49 -29.59 -43.11 -2.35
C GLY A 49 -29.37 -41.60 -2.13
N GLU A 50 -28.16 -41.15 -1.80
CA GLU A 50 -27.80 -39.75 -1.58
C GLU A 50 -27.00 -39.21 -2.76
N TRP A 51 -27.25 -37.93 -3.14
CA TRP A 51 -26.48 -37.25 -4.13
C TRP A 51 -25.14 -36.76 -3.53
N ARG A 52 -24.04 -37.11 -4.18
CA ARG A 52 -22.69 -36.71 -3.80
C ARG A 52 -21.95 -36.11 -4.98
N ILE A 53 -21.01 -35.19 -4.71
CA ILE A 53 -20.11 -34.68 -5.74
C ILE A 53 -19.14 -35.79 -6.11
N ASP A 54 -19.18 -36.20 -7.40
CA ASP A 54 -18.33 -37.24 -7.95
C ASP A 54 -16.97 -36.69 -8.39
N GLN A 55 -16.98 -35.53 -9.07
CA GLN A 55 -15.77 -34.82 -9.50
C GLN A 55 -15.88 -33.34 -9.08
N PRO A 56 -15.28 -32.98 -7.96
CA PRO A 56 -15.21 -31.56 -7.57
C PRO A 56 -14.27 -30.83 -8.54
N PRO A 57 -14.57 -29.57 -8.90
CA PRO A 57 -13.60 -28.72 -9.58
C PRO A 57 -12.38 -28.50 -8.69
N GLU A 58 -11.23 -28.22 -9.30
CA GLU A 58 -10.04 -27.83 -8.54
C GLU A 58 -10.29 -26.51 -7.79
N GLY A 59 -9.81 -26.43 -6.56
CA GLY A 59 -9.97 -25.27 -5.69
C GLY A 59 -11.27 -25.28 -4.90
N LEU A 60 -11.56 -24.15 -4.26
CA LEU A 60 -12.74 -23.94 -3.43
C LEU A 60 -13.48 -22.69 -3.93
N VAL A 61 -14.73 -22.87 -4.34
CA VAL A 61 -15.63 -21.78 -4.72
C VAL A 61 -16.45 -21.36 -3.51
N LEU A 62 -16.37 -20.08 -3.15
CA LEU A 62 -17.08 -19.52 -1.99
C LEU A 62 -17.88 -18.28 -2.38
N GLY A 63 -19.02 -18.09 -1.75
CA GLY A 63 -19.68 -16.79 -1.73
C GLY A 63 -18.85 -15.77 -0.96
N ARG A 64 -18.99 -14.48 -1.30
CA ARG A 64 -18.26 -13.38 -0.63
C ARG A 64 -18.40 -13.44 0.89
N SER A 65 -19.64 -13.53 1.39
CA SER A 65 -19.92 -13.55 2.83
C SER A 65 -19.27 -14.73 3.54
N ASP A 66 -19.21 -15.91 2.88
CA ASP A 66 -18.53 -17.08 3.44
C ASP A 66 -17.03 -16.89 3.45
N PHE A 67 -16.46 -16.30 2.39
CA PHE A 67 -15.03 -16.00 2.35
C PHE A 67 -14.66 -15.03 3.49
N GLU A 68 -15.35 -13.91 3.67
CA GLU A 68 -15.10 -12.93 4.73
C GLU A 68 -15.28 -13.52 6.14
N ARG A 69 -16.20 -14.48 6.29
CA ARG A 69 -16.42 -15.20 7.54
C ARG A 69 -15.30 -16.19 7.85
N ILE A 70 -14.80 -16.91 6.85
CA ILE A 70 -13.86 -18.02 6.99
C ILE A 70 -12.41 -17.55 6.95
N TYR A 71 -12.10 -16.55 6.14
CA TYR A 71 -10.74 -16.06 5.95
C TYR A 71 -10.52 -14.70 6.63
N ARG A 72 -9.26 -14.44 6.98
CA ARG A 72 -8.82 -13.16 7.56
C ARG A 72 -7.59 -12.67 6.80
N PRO A 73 -7.55 -11.39 6.42
CA PRO A 73 -6.33 -10.80 5.90
C PRO A 73 -5.30 -10.66 7.03
N VAL A 74 -4.07 -10.95 6.73
CA VAL A 74 -2.90 -10.73 7.57
C VAL A 74 -1.76 -10.21 6.71
N ASN A 75 -0.86 -9.43 7.30
CA ASN A 75 0.36 -8.99 6.62
C ASN A 75 1.52 -9.92 6.99
N LYS A 76 2.21 -10.46 5.99
CA LYS A 76 3.59 -10.95 6.14
C LYS A 76 4.52 -9.76 5.92
N TYR A 77 5.72 -9.81 6.48
CA TYR A 77 6.67 -8.72 6.33
C TYR A 77 8.00 -9.24 5.83
N TYR A 78 8.53 -8.59 4.80
CA TYR A 78 9.80 -8.92 4.18
C TYR A 78 10.64 -7.67 3.97
N PHE A 79 11.96 -7.82 3.92
CA PHE A 79 12.86 -6.70 3.69
C PHE A 79 12.87 -6.29 2.22
N ALA A 80 12.84 -5.00 1.95
CA ALA A 80 13.07 -4.49 0.61
C ALA A 80 14.45 -4.92 0.12
N VAL A 81 14.54 -5.34 -1.15
CA VAL A 81 15.84 -5.64 -1.77
C VAL A 81 16.60 -4.33 -1.96
N PRO A 82 17.85 -4.23 -1.48
CA PRO A 82 18.65 -3.03 -1.66
C PRO A 82 18.83 -2.70 -3.15
N GLY A 83 18.67 -1.43 -3.51
CA GLY A 83 19.02 -0.95 -4.84
C GLY A 83 20.53 -1.00 -5.11
N SER A 84 20.94 -0.65 -6.33
CA SER A 84 22.35 -0.48 -6.67
C SER A 84 23.01 0.58 -5.77
N GLN A 85 24.34 0.52 -5.59
CA GLN A 85 25.10 1.40 -4.68
C GLN A 85 24.84 2.92 -4.87
N GLU A 86 24.39 3.34 -6.05
CA GLU A 86 24.08 4.75 -6.35
C GLU A 86 22.77 5.22 -5.71
N ASP A 87 21.81 4.29 -5.49
CA ASP A 87 20.52 4.55 -4.85
C ASP A 87 20.50 4.23 -3.34
N SER A 88 21.65 3.84 -2.77
CA SER A 88 21.77 3.34 -1.39
C SER A 88 21.71 4.44 -0.31
N GLY A 89 20.64 5.24 -0.33
CA GLY A 89 20.12 5.82 0.89
C GLY A 89 19.34 4.75 1.64
N THR A 90 19.85 4.21 2.74
CA THR A 90 19.16 3.43 3.82
C THR A 90 18.06 2.42 3.44
N GLY A 91 17.86 2.06 2.17
CA GLY A 91 16.72 1.31 1.67
C GLY A 91 16.73 -0.20 1.92
N GLY A 92 17.82 -0.80 2.37
CA GLY A 92 17.95 -2.25 2.52
C GLY A 92 17.40 -2.86 3.81
N ASP A 93 17.05 -2.04 4.79
CA ASP A 93 16.59 -2.51 6.11
C ASP A 93 15.14 -2.07 6.41
N VAL A 94 14.31 -1.96 5.40
CA VAL A 94 12.90 -1.55 5.52
C VAL A 94 11.98 -2.74 5.28
N LEU A 95 11.02 -2.95 6.18
CA LEU A 95 10.01 -3.98 6.06
C LEU A 95 8.85 -3.54 5.16
N VAL A 96 8.44 -4.42 4.28
CA VAL A 96 7.34 -4.26 3.32
C VAL A 96 6.23 -5.22 3.69
N ALA A 97 5.02 -4.72 3.80
CA ALA A 97 3.85 -5.54 4.10
C ALA A 97 3.36 -6.29 2.84
N ASP A 98 3.18 -7.59 2.97
CA ASP A 98 2.67 -8.52 1.97
C ASP A 98 1.34 -9.12 2.45
N PRO A 99 0.18 -8.57 2.06
CA PRO A 99 -1.12 -9.03 2.53
C PRO A 99 -1.46 -10.40 1.94
N VAL A 100 -1.93 -11.30 2.81
CA VAL A 100 -2.40 -12.64 2.44
C VAL A 100 -3.65 -13.01 3.25
N TYR A 101 -4.37 -14.02 2.80
CA TYR A 101 -5.60 -14.50 3.45
C TYR A 101 -5.40 -15.85 4.12
N LEU A 102 -5.51 -15.87 5.44
CA LEU A 102 -5.43 -17.08 6.24
C LEU A 102 -6.80 -17.55 6.69
N ARG A 103 -7.03 -18.88 6.64
CA ARG A 103 -8.26 -19.48 7.12
C ARG A 103 -8.35 -19.37 8.65
N LYS A 104 -9.47 -18.81 9.13
CA LYS A 104 -9.79 -18.83 10.56
C LYS A 104 -10.09 -20.27 10.99
N ARG A 105 -9.39 -20.79 11.97
CA ARG A 105 -9.79 -22.02 12.66
C ARG A 105 -10.73 -21.65 13.80
N ILE A 106 -11.88 -22.31 13.89
CA ILE A 106 -12.86 -22.06 14.93
C ILE A 106 -12.28 -22.58 16.25
N GLY A 107 -12.04 -21.71 17.22
CA GLY A 107 -11.82 -22.07 18.62
C GLY A 107 -10.49 -21.70 19.26
N LYS A 108 -9.44 -21.32 18.55
CA LYS A 108 -8.15 -20.96 19.18
C LYS A 108 -7.48 -19.77 18.53
N ARG A 109 -7.14 -18.79 19.37
CA ARG A 109 -6.39 -17.57 19.01
C ARG A 109 -4.94 -17.87 18.63
N GLU A 110 -4.35 -18.84 19.30
CA GLU A 110 -2.99 -19.35 19.10
C GLU A 110 -2.77 -19.91 17.69
N ASP A 111 -3.85 -20.44 17.07
CA ASP A 111 -3.79 -20.96 15.70
C ASP A 111 -3.52 -19.86 14.66
N LEU A 112 -3.94 -18.60 14.91
CA LEU A 112 -3.71 -17.52 13.96
C LEU A 112 -2.26 -17.02 14.00
N VAL A 113 -1.67 -16.87 15.19
CA VAL A 113 -0.25 -16.52 15.35
C VAL A 113 0.63 -17.57 14.68
N THR A 114 0.38 -18.84 14.98
CA THR A 114 1.11 -19.98 14.37
C THR A 114 0.95 -20.01 12.85
N SER A 115 -0.28 -19.80 12.36
CA SER A 115 -0.57 -19.80 10.92
C SER A 115 0.09 -18.63 10.20
N THR A 116 0.15 -17.45 10.84
CA THR A 116 0.81 -16.27 10.29
C THR A 116 2.32 -16.47 10.20
N VAL A 117 2.96 -16.99 11.27
CA VAL A 117 4.39 -17.28 11.23
C VAL A 117 4.70 -18.38 10.21
N ASN A 118 3.88 -19.43 10.12
CA ASN A 118 4.06 -20.44 9.07
C ASN A 118 3.91 -19.88 7.65
N ALA A 119 2.97 -18.96 7.42
CA ALA A 119 2.82 -18.28 6.14
C ALA A 119 4.03 -17.38 5.83
N LEU A 120 4.54 -16.66 6.82
CA LEU A 120 5.77 -15.86 6.69
C LEU A 120 6.97 -16.73 6.30
N LEU A 121 7.15 -17.90 6.92
CA LEU A 121 8.27 -18.83 6.63
C LEU A 121 8.19 -19.47 5.23
N LYS A 122 7.03 -19.44 4.56
CA LYS A 122 6.90 -19.92 3.17
C LYS A 122 7.51 -18.97 2.14
N GLY A 123 7.75 -17.70 2.51
CA GLY A 123 8.25 -16.68 1.61
C GLY A 123 7.18 -15.68 1.15
N PRO A 124 7.59 -14.64 0.38
CA PRO A 124 6.72 -13.60 -0.12
C PRO A 124 5.71 -14.13 -1.15
N SER A 125 4.66 -13.33 -1.41
CA SER A 125 3.79 -13.57 -2.55
C SER A 125 4.56 -13.39 -3.86
N SER A 126 4.14 -14.08 -4.91
CA SER A 126 4.78 -14.01 -6.24
C SER A 126 4.87 -12.58 -6.79
N TRP A 127 3.99 -11.67 -6.33
CA TRP A 127 4.03 -10.27 -6.75
C TRP A 127 5.17 -9.50 -6.10
N LEU A 128 5.43 -9.69 -4.82
CA LEU A 128 6.50 -8.99 -4.10
C LEU A 128 7.86 -9.69 -4.16
N ASP A 129 7.90 -10.99 -4.45
CA ASP A 129 9.13 -11.79 -4.49
C ASP A 129 10.31 -11.12 -5.22
N PRO A 130 10.14 -10.45 -6.39
CA PRO A 130 11.25 -9.78 -7.06
C PRO A 130 11.84 -8.56 -6.35
N VAL A 131 11.13 -7.96 -5.40
CA VAL A 131 11.53 -6.68 -4.77
C VAL A 131 11.70 -6.77 -3.26
N VAL A 132 11.47 -7.95 -2.68
CA VAL A 132 11.66 -8.18 -1.25
C VAL A 132 12.40 -9.49 -1.00
N GLU A 133 13.03 -9.58 0.16
CA GLU A 133 13.73 -10.79 0.59
C GLU A 133 13.34 -11.22 1.99
N SER A 134 13.24 -12.52 2.20
CA SER A 134 13.13 -13.12 3.54
C SER A 134 14.50 -13.26 4.18
N LYS A 135 14.65 -12.83 5.42
CA LYS A 135 15.90 -13.07 6.16
C LYS A 135 15.98 -14.48 6.77
N PHE A 136 14.89 -15.24 6.67
CA PHE A 136 14.90 -16.66 7.07
C PHE A 136 15.63 -17.49 6.00
N PRO A 137 16.61 -18.31 6.40
CA PRO A 137 17.23 -19.28 5.49
C PRO A 137 16.18 -20.20 4.86
N ALA A 138 16.40 -20.58 3.59
CA ALA A 138 15.49 -21.49 2.89
C ALA A 138 15.30 -22.81 3.65
N GLY A 139 14.02 -23.20 3.84
CA GLY A 139 13.66 -24.40 4.58
C GLY A 139 13.64 -24.22 6.10
N THR A 140 13.69 -22.99 6.60
CA THR A 140 13.36 -22.70 8.00
C THR A 140 11.92 -23.10 8.27
N ARG A 141 11.69 -23.75 9.43
CA ARG A 141 10.36 -24.19 9.89
C ARG A 141 10.26 -24.02 11.39
N LEU A 142 9.03 -23.90 11.88
CA LEU A 142 8.77 -24.03 13.31
C LEU A 142 9.11 -25.45 13.77
N ALA A 143 9.74 -25.57 14.94
CA ALA A 143 9.94 -26.83 15.61
C ALA A 143 8.73 -27.24 16.47
N ASP A 144 7.95 -26.28 16.92
CA ASP A 144 6.73 -26.47 17.71
C ASP A 144 5.49 -26.43 16.78
N GLU A 145 4.48 -27.26 17.08
CA GLU A 145 3.21 -27.28 16.30
C GLU A 145 2.37 -26.03 16.53
N THR A 146 2.46 -25.43 17.72
CA THR A 146 1.70 -24.24 18.10
C THR A 146 2.57 -23.25 18.82
N LEU A 147 2.36 -21.97 18.54
CA LEU A 147 3.00 -20.86 19.23
C LEU A 147 2.04 -20.26 20.25
N SER A 148 2.54 -19.96 21.43
CA SER A 148 1.80 -19.30 22.51
C SER A 148 2.56 -18.08 23.03
N LEU A 149 1.81 -17.11 23.54
CA LEU A 149 2.39 -15.98 24.26
C LEU A 149 2.62 -16.37 25.72
N ASP A 150 3.70 -15.88 26.29
CA ASP A 150 3.94 -15.95 27.73
C ASP A 150 3.12 -14.91 28.53
N ASP A 151 3.21 -14.94 29.85
CA ASP A 151 2.50 -14.02 30.75
C ASP A 151 2.89 -12.55 30.56
N SER A 152 4.02 -12.29 29.90
CA SER A 152 4.54 -10.96 29.57
C SER A 152 4.22 -10.52 28.14
N ASN A 153 3.35 -11.25 27.44
CA ASN A 153 3.08 -11.08 26.00
C ASN A 153 4.33 -11.26 25.11
N GLY A 154 5.32 -11.99 25.58
CA GLY A 154 6.47 -12.42 24.79
C GLY A 154 6.12 -13.63 23.92
N LEU A 155 6.57 -13.65 22.67
CA LEU A 155 6.38 -14.76 21.76
C LEU A 155 7.69 -15.54 21.63
N ARG A 156 7.73 -16.75 22.18
CA ARG A 156 8.86 -17.66 21.99
C ARG A 156 8.66 -18.50 20.74
N VAL A 157 9.64 -18.44 19.82
CA VAL A 157 9.59 -19.14 18.54
C VAL A 157 10.81 -20.07 18.43
N ARG A 158 10.55 -21.37 18.46
CA ARG A 158 11.57 -22.40 18.27
C ARG A 158 11.69 -22.73 16.79
N LEU A 159 12.89 -22.59 16.25
CA LEU A 159 13.19 -22.84 14.85
C LEU A 159 13.93 -24.18 14.70
N ASN A 160 13.83 -24.77 13.49
CA ASN A 160 14.64 -25.94 13.14
C ASN A 160 16.14 -25.56 12.98
N ASP A 161 17.01 -26.57 12.78
CA ASP A 161 18.47 -26.37 12.64
C ASP A 161 18.86 -25.39 11.53
N ARG A 162 18.05 -25.24 10.47
CA ARG A 162 18.33 -24.31 9.38
C ARG A 162 18.13 -22.87 9.82
N GLY A 163 17.04 -22.60 10.52
CA GLY A 163 16.74 -21.27 11.07
C GLY A 163 17.67 -20.88 12.23
N ALA A 164 18.28 -21.85 12.91
CA ALA A 164 19.20 -21.61 14.00
C ALA A 164 20.63 -21.24 13.60
N ARG A 165 21.00 -21.43 12.32
CA ARG A 165 22.38 -21.19 11.83
C ARG A 165 22.54 -19.82 11.23
N VAL A 166 22.31 -18.78 11.98
CA VAL A 166 22.34 -17.37 11.54
C VAL A 166 23.17 -16.52 12.47
N GLY A 167 23.70 -15.42 11.94
CA GLY A 167 24.41 -14.43 12.74
C GLY A 167 23.44 -13.52 13.53
N PRO A 168 23.93 -12.75 14.50
CA PRO A 168 23.09 -11.91 15.37
C PRO A 168 22.24 -10.90 14.60
N VAL A 169 22.79 -10.23 13.60
CA VAL A 169 22.07 -9.24 12.77
C VAL A 169 20.90 -9.89 12.03
N GLN A 170 21.16 -11.00 11.35
CA GLN A 170 20.13 -11.74 10.63
C GLN A 170 19.05 -12.29 11.58
N CYS A 171 19.45 -12.76 12.78
CA CYS A 171 18.51 -13.21 13.80
C CYS A 171 17.55 -12.07 14.20
N ASN A 172 18.08 -10.87 14.45
CA ASN A 172 17.26 -9.70 14.80
C ASN A 172 16.29 -9.33 13.66
N GLN A 173 16.74 -9.38 12.41
CA GLN A 173 15.89 -9.16 11.26
C GLN A 173 14.77 -10.20 11.12
N MET A 174 15.08 -11.49 11.35
CA MET A 174 14.08 -12.57 11.38
C MET A 174 13.04 -12.35 12.49
N ALA A 175 13.49 -11.97 13.69
CA ALA A 175 12.61 -11.69 14.82
C ALA A 175 11.72 -10.47 14.54
N ALA A 176 12.24 -9.42 13.89
CA ALA A 176 11.47 -8.25 13.49
C ALA A 176 10.38 -8.61 12.45
N GLN A 177 10.67 -9.45 11.45
CA GLN A 177 9.67 -9.93 10.49
C GLN A 177 8.50 -10.64 11.20
N ILE A 178 8.78 -11.49 12.19
CA ILE A 178 7.74 -12.15 12.98
C ILE A 178 6.97 -11.12 13.81
N LEU A 179 7.68 -10.23 14.51
CA LEU A 179 7.04 -9.25 15.39
C LEU A 179 6.04 -8.38 14.65
N PHE A 180 6.42 -7.82 13.49
CA PHE A 180 5.51 -7.03 12.65
C PHE A 180 4.32 -7.86 12.16
N ALA A 181 4.55 -9.10 11.69
CA ALA A 181 3.47 -9.94 11.20
C ALA A 181 2.44 -10.31 12.27
N VAL A 182 2.85 -10.47 13.54
CA VAL A 182 1.94 -10.84 14.64
C VAL A 182 1.33 -9.63 15.34
N GLN A 183 1.94 -8.45 15.27
CA GLN A 183 1.37 -7.21 15.83
C GLN A 183 0.06 -6.83 15.17
N ASP A 184 -0.07 -7.00 13.86
CA ASP A 184 -1.31 -6.72 13.11
C ASP A 184 -2.47 -7.65 13.50
N LEU A 185 -2.21 -8.71 14.24
CA LEU A 185 -3.25 -9.64 14.69
C LEU A 185 -4.07 -9.12 15.88
N ALA A 186 -3.85 -7.86 16.25
CA ALA A 186 -4.72 -6.92 16.98
C ALA A 186 -5.31 -7.32 18.33
N SER A 187 -5.07 -8.47 18.85
CA SER A 187 -5.66 -8.84 20.12
C SER A 187 -4.66 -9.30 21.18
N ALA A 188 -3.40 -9.45 20.80
CA ALA A 188 -2.30 -9.65 21.72
C ALA A 188 -1.23 -8.62 21.35
N GLN A 189 -1.01 -7.65 22.22
CA GLN A 189 0.14 -6.75 22.07
C GLN A 189 1.38 -7.58 22.34
N VAL A 190 1.94 -8.19 21.28
CA VAL A 190 3.21 -8.90 21.38
C VAL A 190 4.30 -7.88 21.75
N SER A 191 4.91 -8.07 22.92
CA SER A 191 5.92 -7.16 23.46
C SER A 191 7.31 -7.41 22.88
N GLN A 192 7.61 -8.68 22.58
CA GLN A 192 8.90 -9.13 22.05
C GLN A 192 8.79 -10.51 21.40
N VAL A 193 9.76 -10.81 20.53
CA VAL A 193 9.98 -12.13 19.94
C VAL A 193 11.31 -12.71 20.43
N ASP A 194 11.27 -13.90 21.02
CA ASP A 194 12.43 -14.68 21.48
C ASP A 194 12.65 -15.85 20.52
N LEU A 195 13.67 -15.77 19.66
CA LEU A 195 14.05 -16.87 18.77
C LEU A 195 14.98 -17.83 19.49
N VAL A 196 14.64 -19.12 19.44
CA VAL A 196 15.43 -20.18 20.06
C VAL A 196 15.74 -21.31 19.07
N ASP A 197 16.85 -22.00 19.31
CA ASP A 197 17.25 -23.19 18.56
C ASP A 197 16.38 -24.41 18.88
N PRO A 198 16.53 -25.56 18.21
CA PRO A 198 15.75 -26.76 18.48
C PRO A 198 15.92 -27.29 19.92
N LYS A 199 17.02 -26.96 20.57
CA LYS A 199 17.32 -27.37 21.97
C LYS A 199 16.82 -26.38 23.00
N GLY A 200 16.26 -25.23 22.54
CA GLY A 200 15.74 -24.16 23.40
C GLY A 200 16.77 -23.13 23.83
N ALA A 201 18.00 -23.18 23.28
CA ALA A 201 19.00 -22.15 23.52
C ALA A 201 18.61 -20.87 22.74
N ARG A 202 18.73 -19.71 23.41
CA ARG A 202 18.36 -18.42 22.85
C ARG A 202 19.31 -18.00 21.73
N LEU A 203 18.75 -17.62 20.59
CA LEU A 203 19.48 -17.05 19.45
C LEU A 203 19.50 -15.52 19.54
N CYS A 204 18.35 -14.89 19.67
CA CYS A 204 18.19 -13.45 19.88
C CYS A 204 16.82 -13.13 20.48
N VAL A 205 16.67 -11.88 20.98
CA VAL A 205 15.41 -11.31 21.43
C VAL A 205 15.27 -9.93 20.80
N VAL A 206 14.11 -9.65 20.23
CA VAL A 206 13.79 -8.33 19.65
C VAL A 206 12.50 -7.84 20.26
N ASN A 207 12.54 -6.68 20.88
CA ASN A 207 11.37 -5.97 21.36
C ASN A 207 10.87 -4.95 20.30
N ARG A 208 9.71 -4.34 20.57
CA ARG A 208 9.08 -3.39 19.66
C ARG A 208 10.00 -2.24 19.25
N GLY A 209 10.65 -1.57 20.21
CA GLY A 209 11.54 -0.44 19.93
C GLY A 209 12.76 -0.80 19.06
N GLN A 210 13.25 -2.04 19.19
CA GLN A 210 14.32 -2.55 18.29
C GLN A 210 13.79 -2.88 16.90
N ALA A 211 12.57 -3.43 16.81
CA ALA A 211 11.94 -3.76 15.52
C ALA A 211 11.53 -2.49 14.75
N ASP A 212 11.14 -1.41 15.44
CA ASP A 212 10.76 -0.14 14.82
C ASP A 212 11.88 0.46 13.94
N ALA A 213 13.15 0.10 14.20
CA ALA A 213 14.26 0.47 13.33
C ALA A 213 14.12 -0.07 11.88
N TYR A 214 13.33 -1.12 11.68
CA TYR A 214 13.06 -1.74 10.39
C TYR A 214 11.70 -1.33 9.79
N ALA A 215 10.92 -0.52 10.50
CA ALA A 215 9.63 -0.05 10.00
C ALA A 215 9.79 0.81 8.75
N PRO A 216 8.79 0.89 7.87
CA PRO A 216 8.72 1.88 6.82
C PRO A 216 8.94 3.29 7.36
N ALA A 217 9.56 4.17 6.57
CA ALA A 217 9.88 5.53 7.01
C ALA A 217 8.66 6.30 7.54
N GLY A 218 7.47 6.03 6.96
CA GLY A 218 6.21 6.60 7.40
C GLY A 218 5.82 6.28 8.85
N LEU A 219 6.27 5.13 9.36
CA LEU A 219 6.01 4.71 10.74
C LEU A 219 7.15 5.07 11.71
N ARG A 220 8.40 5.08 11.22
CA ARG A 220 9.58 5.42 12.05
C ARG A 220 9.59 6.89 12.47
N GLU A 221 9.23 7.76 11.56
CA GLU A 221 9.24 9.20 11.73
C GLU A 221 7.88 9.77 11.29
N PRO A 222 6.79 9.50 12.05
CA PRO A 222 5.48 10.01 11.69
C PRO A 222 5.48 11.54 11.81
N SER A 223 5.03 12.20 10.73
CA SER A 223 4.88 13.66 10.77
C SER A 223 3.76 14.06 11.71
N GLU A 224 4.01 15.07 12.51
CA GLU A 224 3.00 15.69 13.36
C GLU A 224 2.19 16.76 12.61
N ARG A 225 2.72 17.32 11.53
CA ARG A 225 2.11 18.41 10.78
C ARG A 225 1.39 17.92 9.54
N GLN A 226 0.37 18.66 9.18
CA GLN A 226 -0.37 18.54 7.95
C GLN A 226 -0.18 19.80 7.13
N TYR A 227 -0.15 19.69 5.82
CA TYR A 227 0.09 20.81 4.93
C TYR A 227 -1.02 20.93 3.90
N PHE A 228 -1.20 22.13 3.34
CA PHE A 228 -2.13 22.40 2.26
C PHE A 228 -1.74 23.70 1.54
N LEU A 229 -2.34 23.98 0.41
CA LEU A 229 -2.23 25.24 -0.30
C LEU A 229 -3.39 26.16 0.09
N ASN A 230 -3.12 27.42 0.41
CA ASN A 230 -4.18 28.42 0.60
C ASN A 230 -4.72 28.90 -0.75
N ALA A 231 -5.76 29.77 -0.75
CA ALA A 231 -6.36 30.31 -1.94
C ALA A 231 -5.42 31.09 -2.90
N ALA A 232 -4.26 31.52 -2.39
CA ALA A 232 -3.23 32.19 -3.20
C ALA A 232 -2.15 31.20 -3.72
N GLY A 233 -2.34 29.89 -3.59
CA GLY A 233 -1.36 28.88 -3.95
C GLY A 233 -0.09 28.90 -3.08
N ARG A 234 -0.20 29.36 -1.82
CA ARG A 234 0.90 29.43 -0.88
C ARG A 234 0.85 28.26 0.11
N LEU A 235 1.99 27.69 0.43
CA LEU A 235 2.10 26.57 1.38
C LEU A 235 1.80 27.01 2.80
N ALA A 236 0.85 26.34 3.41
CA ALA A 236 0.45 26.50 4.80
C ALA A 236 0.53 25.16 5.55
N SER A 237 0.74 25.21 6.85
CA SER A 237 0.74 24.07 7.75
C SER A 237 -0.34 24.17 8.80
N LEU A 238 -0.85 23.03 9.20
CA LEU A 238 -1.74 22.85 10.33
C LEU A 238 -0.96 22.15 11.44
N PRO A 239 -0.74 22.80 12.59
CA PRO A 239 -0.06 22.17 13.71
C PRO A 239 -0.86 21.01 14.32
N PRO A 240 -0.21 20.14 15.10
CA PRO A 240 -0.92 19.13 15.88
C PRO A 240 -1.96 19.78 16.81
N GLY A 241 -3.13 19.13 16.96
CA GLY A 241 -4.19 19.63 17.87
C GLY A 241 -5.24 20.55 17.27
N GLY A 242 -5.11 20.93 15.98
CA GLY A 242 -6.17 21.67 15.27
C GLY A 242 -6.15 23.17 15.52
N GLU A 243 -4.99 23.71 15.83
CA GLU A 243 -4.75 25.16 15.92
C GLU A 243 -4.91 25.88 14.58
N VAL A 244 -4.86 27.20 14.59
CA VAL A 244 -5.03 28.02 13.39
C VAL A 244 -3.91 27.73 12.37
N PRO A 245 -4.25 27.48 11.10
CA PRO A 245 -3.26 27.30 10.05
C PRO A 245 -2.32 28.50 9.90
N SER A 246 -1.05 28.24 9.64
CA SER A 246 -0.04 29.28 9.43
C SER A 246 0.73 29.04 8.13
N LEU A 247 1.18 30.12 7.51
CA LEU A 247 2.08 30.03 6.35
C LEU A 247 3.39 29.39 6.78
N VAL A 248 3.92 28.54 5.92
CA VAL A 248 5.22 27.89 6.12
C VAL A 248 6.32 28.91 5.80
N ALA A 249 7.46 28.81 6.48
CA ALA A 249 8.63 29.60 6.13
C ALA A 249 9.18 29.21 4.74
N GLY A 250 9.79 30.18 4.06
CA GLY A 250 10.46 29.98 2.79
C GLY A 250 9.62 30.24 1.54
N PRO A 251 10.17 30.02 0.35
CA PRO A 251 9.66 30.53 -0.93
C PRO A 251 8.20 30.21 -1.22
N PHE A 252 7.76 29.00 -0.86
CA PHE A 252 6.40 28.57 -1.14
C PHE A 252 5.37 29.16 -0.16
N GLY A 253 5.75 29.40 1.09
CA GLY A 253 4.90 30.08 2.05
C GLY A 253 4.94 31.60 1.88
N ASP A 254 6.08 32.17 1.47
CA ASP A 254 6.23 33.61 1.19
C ASP A 254 5.53 34.03 -0.13
N GLY A 255 5.19 33.05 -0.98
CA GLY A 255 4.48 33.31 -2.24
C GLY A 255 5.38 33.74 -3.38
N GLN A 256 6.68 33.45 -3.30
CA GLN A 256 7.62 33.70 -4.40
C GLN A 256 7.29 32.85 -5.65
N VAL A 257 6.70 31.66 -5.41
CA VAL A 257 6.14 30.81 -6.45
C VAL A 257 4.72 30.41 -6.04
N ALA A 258 3.73 30.79 -6.85
CA ALA A 258 2.36 30.29 -6.67
C ALA A 258 2.24 28.86 -7.15
N LEU A 259 1.70 28.00 -6.31
CA LEU A 259 1.64 26.56 -6.54
C LEU A 259 0.23 26.08 -6.90
N ARG A 260 0.17 25.08 -7.77
CA ARG A 260 -1.02 24.27 -8.07
C ARG A 260 -1.06 23.01 -7.22
N SER A 261 0.10 22.38 -6.98
CA SER A 261 0.22 21.20 -6.14
C SER A 261 1.58 21.15 -5.45
N VAL A 262 1.66 20.43 -4.35
CA VAL A 262 2.86 20.38 -3.50
C VAL A 262 3.04 19.01 -2.88
N ALA A 263 4.28 18.65 -2.59
CA ALA A 263 4.66 17.53 -1.74
C ALA A 263 5.75 17.99 -0.77
N VAL A 264 5.58 17.73 0.52
CA VAL A 264 6.53 18.04 1.56
C VAL A 264 7.36 16.78 1.85
N ALA A 265 8.68 16.91 1.85
CA ALA A 265 9.56 15.81 2.20
C ALA A 265 9.38 15.42 3.67
N ARG A 266 9.62 14.15 3.99
CA ARG A 266 9.46 13.62 5.36
C ARG A 266 10.29 14.39 6.40
N SER A 267 11.45 14.86 6.02
CA SER A 267 12.29 15.71 6.90
C SER A 267 11.66 17.06 7.27
N GLU A 268 10.56 17.44 6.60
CA GLU A 268 9.89 18.75 6.70
C GLU A 268 10.82 19.95 6.45
N ARG A 269 11.98 19.71 5.82
CA ARG A 269 12.96 20.76 5.48
C ARG A 269 12.91 21.17 4.01
N LEU A 270 12.22 20.38 3.17
CA LEU A 270 12.21 20.53 1.73
C LEU A 270 10.80 20.29 1.21
N ALA A 271 10.37 21.07 0.24
CA ALA A 271 9.13 20.85 -0.47
C ALA A 271 9.34 20.90 -1.98
N ALA A 272 8.62 20.06 -2.70
CA ALA A 272 8.54 20.09 -4.15
C ALA A 272 7.18 20.66 -4.56
N GLY A 273 7.16 21.64 -5.45
CA GLY A 273 5.96 22.33 -5.87
C GLY A 273 5.82 22.44 -7.37
N VAL A 274 4.63 22.22 -7.88
CA VAL A 274 4.28 22.47 -9.28
C VAL A 274 3.65 23.86 -9.38
N SER A 275 4.15 24.68 -10.28
CA SER A 275 3.65 26.05 -10.55
C SER A 275 2.16 26.08 -10.89
N GLN A 276 1.52 27.24 -10.70
CA GLN A 276 0.10 27.44 -10.95
C GLN A 276 -0.31 27.08 -12.38
N ASP A 277 0.57 27.26 -13.36
CA ASP A 277 0.34 26.90 -14.78
C ASP A 277 0.51 25.39 -15.04
N GLY A 278 0.85 24.59 -14.02
CA GLY A 278 1.01 23.14 -14.09
C GLY A 278 2.28 22.67 -14.81
N ARG A 279 3.18 23.55 -15.22
CA ARG A 279 4.26 23.21 -16.15
C ARG A 279 5.64 23.10 -15.53
N SER A 280 5.90 23.79 -14.42
CA SER A 280 7.24 23.85 -13.84
C SER A 280 7.27 23.19 -12.46
N LEU A 281 8.26 22.32 -12.24
CA LEU A 281 8.55 21.71 -10.95
C LEU A 281 9.69 22.50 -10.30
N TYR A 282 9.48 22.89 -9.06
CA TYR A 282 10.45 23.56 -8.20
C TYR A 282 10.73 22.75 -6.97
N LEU A 283 11.91 22.91 -6.43
CA LEU A 283 12.30 22.44 -5.11
C LEU A 283 12.64 23.65 -4.26
N ALA A 284 12.15 23.72 -3.03
CA ALA A 284 12.41 24.83 -2.15
C ALA A 284 12.61 24.38 -0.69
N PRO A 285 13.58 24.99 0.04
CA PRO A 285 13.70 24.79 1.47
C PRO A 285 12.50 25.36 2.23
N ILE A 286 12.16 24.71 3.34
CA ILE A 286 11.20 25.20 4.32
C ILE A 286 11.99 25.96 5.39
N GLU A 287 12.54 27.11 4.99
CA GLU A 287 13.42 27.91 5.83
C GLU A 287 13.26 29.42 5.51
N THR A 288 13.29 30.25 6.54
CA THR A 288 13.14 31.70 6.41
C THR A 288 14.30 32.30 5.62
N GLY A 289 13.98 33.12 4.62
CA GLY A 289 14.96 33.81 3.79
C GLY A 289 15.62 32.95 2.72
N ALA A 290 15.16 31.69 2.55
CA ALA A 290 15.58 30.87 1.43
C ALA A 290 14.98 31.40 0.12
N GLU A 291 15.65 31.12 -0.98
CA GLU A 291 15.17 31.39 -2.33
C GLU A 291 14.65 30.09 -2.99
N PRO A 292 13.68 30.16 -3.93
CA PRO A 292 13.28 29.00 -4.71
C PRO A 292 14.46 28.55 -5.56
N GLY A 293 14.66 27.25 -5.64
CA GLY A 293 15.63 26.67 -6.56
C GLY A 293 15.27 26.93 -8.03
N GLU A 294 16.18 26.59 -8.92
CA GLU A 294 15.90 26.60 -10.35
C GLU A 294 14.78 25.63 -10.72
N VAL A 295 14.17 25.84 -11.89
CA VAL A 295 13.19 24.91 -12.44
C VAL A 295 13.86 23.57 -12.73
N LEU A 296 13.49 22.52 -11.99
CA LEU A 296 14.05 21.18 -12.17
C LEU A 296 13.50 20.48 -13.42
N LEU A 297 12.25 20.76 -13.75
CA LEU A 297 11.54 20.10 -14.86
C LEU A 297 10.53 21.05 -15.45
N ARG A 298 10.38 21.01 -16.78
CA ARG A 298 9.31 21.68 -17.52
C ARG A 298 8.53 20.69 -18.38
N SER A 299 7.21 20.67 -18.18
CA SER A 299 6.29 20.02 -19.12
C SER A 299 6.08 20.88 -20.36
N ARG A 300 5.88 20.22 -21.51
CA ARG A 300 5.52 20.85 -22.78
C ARG A 300 4.02 20.96 -22.99
N ALA A 301 3.22 20.44 -22.07
CA ALA A 301 1.77 20.43 -22.18
C ALA A 301 1.20 21.82 -22.48
N GLY A 302 0.19 21.86 -23.35
CA GLY A 302 -0.48 23.10 -23.73
C GLY A 302 -1.38 23.66 -22.64
N ARG A 303 -1.94 22.80 -21.78
CA ARG A 303 -2.89 23.14 -20.72
C ARG A 303 -2.36 22.76 -19.34
N ALA A 304 -2.76 23.49 -18.31
CA ALA A 304 -2.33 23.25 -16.95
C ALA A 304 -2.76 21.86 -16.40
N GLU A 305 -3.94 21.39 -16.77
CA GLU A 305 -4.43 20.06 -16.38
C GLU A 305 -3.66 18.91 -17.01
N ASP A 306 -3.06 19.12 -18.17
CA ASP A 306 -2.22 18.15 -18.88
C ASP A 306 -0.73 18.26 -18.51
N GLY A 307 -0.37 19.17 -17.63
CA GLY A 307 1.00 19.36 -17.15
C GLY A 307 1.45 18.31 -16.13
N LEU A 308 2.30 18.73 -15.20
CA LEU A 308 2.86 17.86 -14.18
C LEU A 308 1.79 17.44 -13.15
N SER A 309 1.84 16.18 -12.73
CA SER A 309 1.04 15.67 -11.62
C SER A 309 1.51 16.27 -10.29
N ARG A 310 0.75 16.06 -9.21
CA ARG A 310 1.26 16.26 -7.84
C ARG A 310 2.50 15.38 -7.66
N PRO A 311 3.61 15.93 -7.15
CA PRO A 311 4.80 15.15 -6.81
C PRO A 311 4.55 14.20 -5.65
N SER A 312 5.39 13.18 -5.50
CA SER A 312 5.39 12.27 -4.36
C SER A 312 6.82 11.94 -3.96
N TRP A 313 7.12 12.03 -2.68
CA TRP A 313 8.39 11.56 -2.13
C TRP A 313 8.29 10.08 -1.77
N ASP A 314 9.37 9.32 -1.93
CA ASP A 314 9.51 7.99 -1.34
C ASP A 314 10.21 8.07 0.03
N GLY A 315 10.26 6.94 0.76
CA GLY A 315 10.88 6.89 2.09
C GLY A 315 12.39 7.14 2.11
N SER A 316 13.06 7.12 0.96
CA SER A 316 14.49 7.42 0.80
C SER A 316 14.77 8.87 0.39
N GLY A 317 13.72 9.69 0.25
CA GLY A 317 13.83 11.09 -0.16
C GLY A 317 13.99 11.30 -1.66
N ASN A 318 13.61 10.34 -2.49
CA ASN A 318 13.55 10.52 -3.92
C ASN A 318 12.19 11.07 -4.34
N LEU A 319 12.18 11.91 -5.37
CA LEU A 319 10.99 12.58 -5.86
C LEU A 319 10.48 11.93 -7.14
N TRP A 320 9.18 11.70 -7.19
CA TRP A 320 8.49 11.13 -8.34
C TRP A 320 7.43 12.08 -8.84
N VAL A 321 7.29 12.20 -10.16
CA VAL A 321 6.27 13.04 -10.81
C VAL A 321 5.91 12.47 -12.16
N ALA A 322 4.64 12.55 -12.56
CA ALA A 322 4.21 12.25 -13.91
C ALA A 322 4.09 13.54 -14.72
N ASP A 323 4.66 13.56 -15.93
CA ASP A 323 4.38 14.52 -16.96
C ASP A 323 3.23 13.97 -17.82
N ARG A 324 2.08 14.63 -17.76
CA ARG A 324 0.84 14.18 -18.39
C ARG A 324 0.65 14.72 -19.79
N ASP A 325 1.69 15.33 -20.38
CA ASP A 325 1.66 15.83 -21.74
C ASP A 325 1.08 14.76 -22.70
N PRO A 326 -0.06 15.00 -23.36
CA PRO A 326 -0.71 14.01 -24.22
C PRO A 326 0.16 13.51 -25.38
N GLU A 327 1.12 14.31 -25.83
CA GLU A 327 2.02 13.96 -26.92
C GLU A 327 3.22 13.11 -26.43
N SER A 328 3.58 13.24 -25.14
CA SER A 328 4.74 12.56 -24.57
C SER A 328 4.57 12.34 -23.05
N PRO A 329 3.62 11.48 -22.62
CA PRO A 329 3.41 11.22 -21.21
C PRO A 329 4.59 10.43 -20.65
N ARG A 330 5.09 10.81 -19.45
CA ARG A 330 6.26 10.21 -18.83
C ARG A 330 6.10 10.10 -17.33
N LEU A 331 6.66 9.03 -16.75
CA LEU A 331 6.93 8.94 -15.32
C LEU A 331 8.38 9.32 -15.06
N LEU A 332 8.63 10.25 -14.15
CA LEU A 332 9.95 10.82 -13.90
C LEU A 332 10.35 10.62 -12.46
N TYR A 333 11.63 10.37 -12.24
CA TYR A 333 12.27 10.14 -10.97
C TYR A 333 13.47 11.07 -10.82
N LEU A 334 13.59 11.69 -9.64
CA LEU A 334 14.71 12.55 -9.27
C LEU A 334 15.32 12.02 -7.98
N ALA A 335 16.54 11.50 -8.07
CA ALA A 335 17.24 10.98 -6.90
C ALA A 335 17.49 12.13 -5.90
N ARG A 336 17.09 11.90 -4.64
CA ARG A 336 17.18 12.89 -3.55
C ARG A 336 16.59 14.28 -3.89
N GLY A 337 15.67 14.33 -4.87
CA GLY A 337 15.00 15.55 -5.28
C GLY A 337 15.85 16.58 -6.04
N ALA A 338 17.13 16.34 -6.29
CA ALA A 338 18.06 17.36 -6.79
C ALA A 338 18.87 16.94 -8.03
N GLU A 339 18.73 15.70 -8.51
CA GLU A 339 19.45 15.22 -9.66
C GLU A 339 18.64 15.42 -10.96
N GLU A 340 19.31 15.23 -12.09
CA GLU A 340 18.68 15.28 -13.41
C GLU A 340 17.52 14.27 -13.50
N PRO A 341 16.32 14.70 -13.96
CA PRO A 341 15.16 13.82 -14.05
C PRO A 341 15.44 12.60 -14.93
N ARG A 342 15.17 11.41 -14.43
CA ARG A 342 15.27 10.13 -15.17
C ARG A 342 13.87 9.65 -15.52
N GLU A 343 13.67 9.27 -16.76
CA GLU A 343 12.44 8.64 -17.21
C GLU A 343 12.36 7.19 -16.76
N ILE A 344 11.21 6.81 -16.20
CA ILE A 344 10.96 5.48 -15.66
C ILE A 344 10.05 4.70 -16.62
N VAL A 345 10.51 3.54 -17.01
CA VAL A 345 9.74 2.63 -17.87
C VAL A 345 8.66 1.93 -17.06
N VAL A 346 7.43 1.92 -17.60
CA VAL A 346 6.27 1.22 -17.05
C VAL A 346 5.70 0.28 -18.11
N PRO A 347 6.26 -0.92 -18.32
CA PRO A 347 5.92 -1.78 -19.46
C PRO A 347 4.44 -2.16 -19.56
N SER A 348 3.79 -2.37 -18.41
CA SER A 348 2.36 -2.73 -18.34
C SER A 348 1.40 -1.55 -18.43
N LEU A 349 1.89 -0.32 -18.58
CA LEU A 349 1.04 0.87 -18.78
C LEU A 349 0.29 0.85 -20.12
N GLY A 350 0.94 0.30 -21.16
CA GLY A 350 0.36 0.27 -22.51
C GLY A 350 0.10 1.68 -23.06
N ASP A 351 -1.13 1.93 -23.52
CA ASP A 351 -1.63 3.22 -23.96
C ASP A 351 -2.17 4.11 -22.81
N GLY A 352 -2.02 3.64 -21.56
CA GLY A 352 -2.47 4.36 -20.38
C GLY A 352 -1.63 5.62 -20.10
N ARG A 353 -2.29 6.64 -19.51
CA ARG A 353 -1.64 7.86 -19.01
C ARG A 353 -1.75 7.94 -17.50
N ILE A 354 -0.65 8.24 -16.83
CA ILE A 354 -0.62 8.41 -15.38
C ILE A 354 -1.13 9.81 -15.03
N GLU A 355 -2.29 9.88 -14.35
CA GLU A 355 -2.91 11.13 -13.92
C GLU A 355 -2.42 11.58 -12.55
N ALA A 356 -2.19 10.62 -11.64
CA ALA A 356 -1.68 10.86 -10.29
C ALA A 356 -0.86 9.68 -9.81
N LEU A 357 -0.01 9.92 -8.83
CA LEU A 357 0.83 8.88 -8.23
C LEU A 357 1.05 9.11 -6.73
N ARG A 358 1.30 8.03 -5.99
CA ARG A 358 1.76 8.04 -4.60
C ARG A 358 2.72 6.88 -4.39
N VAL A 359 3.96 7.19 -4.04
CA VAL A 359 4.96 6.17 -3.69
C VAL A 359 4.81 5.83 -2.21
N ALA A 360 4.89 4.54 -1.89
CA ALA A 360 4.91 4.09 -0.49
C ALA A 360 6.25 4.44 0.17
N SER A 361 6.25 4.64 1.47
CA SER A 361 7.49 4.93 2.22
C SER A 361 8.45 3.75 2.30
N ASP A 362 8.02 2.55 1.92
CA ASP A 362 8.90 1.39 1.75
C ASP A 362 9.77 1.45 0.48
N GLY A 363 9.42 2.33 -0.47
CA GLY A 363 10.18 2.56 -1.70
C GLY A 363 10.09 1.45 -2.75
N VAL A 364 9.26 0.42 -2.55
CA VAL A 364 9.09 -0.70 -3.51
C VAL A 364 7.70 -0.77 -4.13
N ARG A 365 6.74 0.04 -3.64
CA ARG A 365 5.37 0.06 -4.15
C ARG A 365 4.97 1.47 -4.57
N ILE A 366 4.24 1.58 -5.66
CA ILE A 366 3.69 2.84 -6.17
C ILE A 366 2.23 2.66 -6.54
N ALA A 367 1.38 3.57 -6.08
CA ALA A 367 -0.01 3.67 -6.49
C ALA A 367 -0.13 4.67 -7.63
N LEU A 368 -0.72 4.25 -8.74
CA LEU A 368 -0.90 5.04 -9.94
C LEU A 368 -2.39 5.16 -10.26
N VAL A 369 -2.87 6.37 -10.45
CA VAL A 369 -4.16 6.62 -11.09
C VAL A 369 -3.91 6.66 -12.60
N VAL A 370 -4.40 5.65 -13.29
CA VAL A 370 -4.14 5.46 -14.72
C VAL A 370 -5.42 5.70 -15.52
N LYS A 371 -5.33 6.56 -16.52
CA LYS A 371 -6.40 6.83 -17.48
C LYS A 371 -6.21 5.98 -18.72
N ARG A 372 -7.24 5.22 -19.10
CA ARG A 372 -7.35 4.50 -20.38
C ARG A 372 -8.70 4.82 -21.02
N GLY A 373 -8.68 5.54 -22.12
CA GLY A 373 -9.90 6.10 -22.71
C GLY A 373 -10.62 7.04 -21.74
N GLU A 374 -11.88 6.75 -21.44
CA GLU A 374 -12.69 7.55 -20.50
C GLU A 374 -12.62 7.02 -19.05
N ARG A 375 -12.01 5.87 -18.82
CA ARG A 375 -11.92 5.26 -17.49
C ARG A 375 -10.62 5.64 -16.79
N THR A 376 -10.70 5.95 -15.48
CA THR A 376 -9.55 6.08 -14.61
C THR A 376 -9.60 4.99 -13.53
N SER A 377 -8.51 4.25 -13.38
CA SER A 377 -8.37 3.15 -12.40
C SER A 377 -7.20 3.40 -11.46
N LEU A 378 -7.30 2.89 -10.23
CA LEU A 378 -6.15 2.82 -9.34
C LEU A 378 -5.44 1.49 -9.52
N GLU A 379 -4.17 1.57 -9.85
CA GLU A 379 -3.29 0.43 -10.06
C GLU A 379 -2.08 0.51 -9.15
N LEU A 380 -1.67 -0.62 -8.59
CA LEU A 380 -0.43 -0.75 -7.84
C LEU A 380 0.65 -1.33 -8.72
N GLY A 381 1.78 -0.65 -8.78
CA GLY A 381 3.00 -1.08 -9.43
C GLY A 381 4.09 -1.46 -8.42
N ARG A 382 4.96 -2.32 -8.86
CA ARG A 382 6.16 -2.76 -8.15
C ARG A 382 7.36 -2.00 -8.71
N ILE A 383 8.08 -1.28 -7.84
CA ILE A 383 9.31 -0.56 -8.20
C ILE A 383 10.47 -1.55 -8.15
N GLU A 384 10.99 -1.92 -9.30
CA GLU A 384 12.12 -2.83 -9.42
C GLU A 384 13.42 -2.06 -9.65
N ARG A 385 14.41 -2.33 -8.79
CA ARG A 385 15.76 -1.81 -8.88
C ARG A 385 16.69 -2.97 -9.24
N THR A 386 16.90 -3.18 -10.53
CA THR A 386 17.81 -4.23 -11.01
C THR A 386 19.20 -3.65 -11.19
N GLY A 387 20.22 -4.30 -10.63
CA GLY A 387 21.61 -4.01 -10.97
C GLY A 387 21.82 -4.21 -12.47
N GLY A 388 22.10 -3.11 -13.22
CA GLY A 388 22.03 -3.06 -14.66
C GLY A 388 22.82 -4.15 -15.39
N GLY A 389 22.10 -5.13 -15.91
CA GLY A 389 22.58 -5.93 -17.03
C GLY A 389 22.41 -5.15 -18.35
N PRO A 390 23.14 -5.51 -19.42
CA PRO A 390 22.98 -4.85 -20.71
C PRO A 390 21.52 -4.90 -21.19
N GLY A 391 20.88 -3.74 -21.33
CA GLY A 391 19.51 -3.60 -21.84
C GLY A 391 18.38 -3.65 -20.79
N THR A 392 18.70 -3.78 -19.49
CA THR A 392 17.68 -3.69 -18.42
C THR A 392 17.75 -2.30 -17.80
N PRO A 393 16.63 -1.54 -17.74
CA PRO A 393 16.64 -0.24 -17.06
C PRO A 393 16.95 -0.43 -15.58
N PRO A 394 17.80 0.41 -14.98
CA PRO A 394 18.21 0.27 -13.57
C PRO A 394 17.02 0.50 -12.60
N LEU A 395 15.96 1.17 -13.05
CA LEU A 395 14.76 1.44 -12.30
C LEU A 395 13.55 1.34 -13.23
N SER A 396 12.53 0.59 -12.83
CA SER A 396 11.29 0.41 -13.61
C SER A 396 10.10 0.18 -12.68
N VAL A 397 8.88 0.41 -13.17
CA VAL A 397 7.64 0.07 -12.48
C VAL A 397 6.96 -1.07 -13.24
N ASN A 398 6.85 -2.22 -12.62
CA ASN A 398 6.37 -3.44 -13.25
C ASN A 398 5.09 -3.97 -12.60
N ASP A 399 4.43 -4.87 -13.32
CA ASP A 399 3.29 -5.68 -12.88
C ASP A 399 2.17 -4.83 -12.22
N LEU A 400 1.64 -3.86 -12.99
CA LEU A 400 0.51 -3.04 -12.57
C LEU A 400 -0.72 -3.92 -12.32
N ARG A 401 -1.30 -3.76 -11.12
CA ARG A 401 -2.49 -4.51 -10.68
C ARG A 401 -3.62 -3.56 -10.30
N PRO A 402 -4.83 -3.73 -10.83
CA PRO A 402 -5.96 -2.94 -10.41
C PRO A 402 -6.33 -3.28 -8.96
N VAL A 403 -6.51 -2.26 -8.13
CA VAL A 403 -6.93 -2.42 -6.73
C VAL A 403 -8.35 -1.91 -6.47
N THR A 404 -8.96 -1.24 -7.44
CA THR A 404 -10.33 -0.72 -7.35
C THR A 404 -11.16 -1.08 -8.59
N PRO A 405 -11.28 -2.36 -8.97
CA PRO A 405 -11.93 -2.72 -10.24
C PRO A 405 -13.40 -2.26 -10.34
N ARG A 406 -14.08 -2.06 -9.21
CA ARG A 406 -15.49 -1.63 -9.15
C ARG A 406 -15.71 -0.14 -9.28
N LEU A 407 -14.66 0.68 -9.19
CA LEU A 407 -14.77 2.11 -9.42
C LEU A 407 -14.65 2.39 -10.93
N GLU A 408 -15.59 3.13 -11.46
CA GLU A 408 -15.59 3.57 -12.86
C GLU A 408 -14.55 4.65 -13.08
N HIS A 409 -14.43 5.55 -12.09
CA HIS A 409 -13.46 6.64 -12.09
C HIS A 409 -12.81 6.74 -10.71
N VAL A 410 -11.48 6.87 -10.70
CA VAL A 410 -10.70 7.22 -9.52
C VAL A 410 -10.18 8.64 -9.69
N GLU A 411 -10.46 9.50 -8.72
CA GLU A 411 -10.05 10.91 -8.71
C GLU A 411 -8.76 11.11 -7.92
N SER A 412 -8.65 10.47 -6.75
CA SER A 412 -7.51 10.63 -5.85
C SER A 412 -7.29 9.40 -4.99
N ALA A 413 -6.05 9.15 -4.61
CA ALA A 413 -5.67 8.11 -3.66
C ALA A 413 -4.51 8.57 -2.78
N SER A 414 -4.44 8.04 -1.54
CA SER A 414 -3.34 8.26 -0.61
C SER A 414 -3.08 7.00 0.22
N TRP A 415 -1.83 6.74 0.58
CA TRP A 415 -1.48 5.70 1.53
C TRP A 415 -2.09 6.02 2.90
N ALA A 416 -2.80 5.07 3.48
CA ALA A 416 -3.53 5.21 4.75
C ALA A 416 -3.23 4.02 5.67
N GLY A 417 -2.00 3.60 5.70
CA GLY A 417 -1.46 2.43 6.38
C GLY A 417 -0.47 1.69 5.49
N VAL A 418 0.27 0.75 6.05
CA VAL A 418 1.31 -0.01 5.33
C VAL A 418 0.77 -0.95 4.24
N SER A 419 -0.51 -1.33 4.32
CA SER A 419 -1.16 -2.21 3.34
C SER A 419 -2.55 -1.71 2.93
N ARG A 420 -2.80 -0.39 3.07
CA ARG A 420 -4.11 0.22 2.83
C ARG A 420 -3.97 1.57 2.15
N LEU A 421 -4.92 1.88 1.27
CA LEU A 421 -5.09 3.17 0.63
C LEU A 421 -6.47 3.73 0.98
N VAL A 422 -6.59 5.04 1.04
CA VAL A 422 -7.87 5.74 0.94
C VAL A 422 -8.04 6.24 -0.49
N VAL A 423 -9.24 6.07 -1.04
CA VAL A 423 -9.53 6.34 -2.46
C VAL A 423 -10.80 7.16 -2.57
N VAL A 424 -10.75 8.18 -3.40
CA VAL A 424 -11.92 8.92 -3.91
C VAL A 424 -12.19 8.46 -5.32
N GLY A 425 -13.42 8.05 -5.58
CA GLY A 425 -13.81 7.61 -6.91
C GLY A 425 -15.31 7.56 -7.09
N ARG A 426 -15.78 7.11 -8.25
CA ARG A 426 -17.19 6.99 -8.56
C ARG A 426 -17.55 5.55 -8.94
N ALA A 427 -18.69 5.11 -8.42
CA ALA A 427 -19.34 3.87 -8.84
C ALA A 427 -20.81 4.16 -9.09
N SER A 428 -21.32 3.76 -10.26
CA SER A 428 -22.70 4.02 -10.68
C SER A 428 -23.09 5.51 -10.56
N GLY A 429 -22.15 6.40 -10.93
CA GLY A 429 -22.33 7.85 -10.88
C GLY A 429 -22.26 8.50 -9.50
N VAL A 430 -22.13 7.71 -8.43
CA VAL A 430 -22.07 8.21 -7.03
C VAL A 430 -20.61 8.27 -6.58
N GLN A 431 -20.20 9.44 -6.05
CA GLN A 431 -18.89 9.59 -5.45
C GLN A 431 -18.80 8.78 -4.14
N GLN A 432 -17.71 8.08 -3.99
CA GLN A 432 -17.42 7.23 -2.83
C GLN A 432 -16.03 7.54 -2.30
N LEU A 433 -15.93 7.62 -0.98
CA LEU A 433 -14.69 7.66 -0.25
C LEU A 433 -14.56 6.35 0.53
N GLN A 434 -13.53 5.57 0.24
CA GLN A 434 -13.39 4.24 0.82
C GLN A 434 -11.94 3.86 1.06
N TYR A 435 -11.73 2.98 2.04
CA TYR A 435 -10.46 2.28 2.18
C TYR A 435 -10.43 1.07 1.26
N VAL A 436 -9.27 0.83 0.65
CA VAL A 436 -8.97 -0.38 -0.12
C VAL A 436 -7.63 -0.95 0.33
N ARG A 437 -7.50 -2.27 0.33
CA ARG A 437 -6.22 -2.91 0.60
C ARG A 437 -5.34 -2.88 -0.64
N THR A 438 -4.04 -2.99 -0.43
CA THR A 438 -3.06 -3.01 -1.52
C THR A 438 -3.18 -4.23 -2.44
N ASP A 439 -3.86 -5.28 -2.01
CA ASP A 439 -4.21 -6.45 -2.83
C ASP A 439 -5.56 -6.30 -3.56
N GLY A 440 -6.25 -5.15 -3.41
CA GLY A 440 -7.55 -4.87 -4.01
C GLY A 440 -8.74 -5.49 -3.25
N SER A 441 -8.51 -6.09 -2.11
CA SER A 441 -9.60 -6.59 -1.28
C SER A 441 -10.29 -5.46 -0.49
N ALA A 442 -11.54 -5.68 -0.14
CA ALA A 442 -12.30 -4.72 0.67
C ALA A 442 -11.78 -4.69 2.11
N VAL A 443 -11.77 -3.51 2.70
CA VAL A 443 -11.51 -3.35 4.13
C VAL A 443 -12.85 -3.48 4.88
N ASN A 444 -12.88 -4.41 5.85
CA ASN A 444 -14.06 -4.61 6.71
C ASN A 444 -14.11 -3.54 7.83
N THR A 445 -14.14 -2.27 7.45
CA THR A 445 -14.38 -1.14 8.35
C THR A 445 -15.70 -0.49 7.97
N PRO A 446 -16.34 0.24 8.89
CA PRO A 446 -17.48 1.07 8.53
C PRO A 446 -17.12 1.97 7.33
N PRO A 447 -18.06 2.22 6.42
CA PRO A 447 -17.83 3.18 5.34
C PRO A 447 -17.43 4.54 5.92
N LEU A 448 -16.50 5.20 5.24
CA LEU A 448 -16.13 6.56 5.61
C LEU A 448 -17.34 7.50 5.45
N PRO A 449 -17.52 8.46 6.35
CA PRO A 449 -18.58 9.46 6.19
C PRO A 449 -18.38 10.24 4.90
N GLY A 450 -19.47 10.52 4.19
CA GLY A 450 -19.43 11.33 2.98
C GLY A 450 -18.97 12.75 3.28
N ALA A 451 -18.26 13.36 2.32
CA ALA A 451 -18.00 14.79 2.25
C ALA A 451 -18.36 15.27 0.83
N ASN A 452 -18.80 16.53 0.72
CA ASN A 452 -19.31 17.05 -0.56
C ASN A 452 -18.15 17.37 -1.52
N GLY A 453 -18.26 16.87 -2.75
CA GLY A 453 -17.36 17.25 -3.85
C GLY A 453 -15.87 17.05 -3.53
N VAL A 454 -15.50 15.91 -2.96
CA VAL A 454 -14.09 15.63 -2.63
C VAL A 454 -13.28 15.44 -3.89
N THR A 455 -12.25 16.25 -4.07
CA THR A 455 -11.34 16.22 -5.23
C THR A 455 -9.99 15.60 -4.91
N ALA A 456 -9.55 15.71 -3.65
CA ALA A 456 -8.27 15.14 -3.21
C ALA A 456 -8.35 14.66 -1.77
N VAL A 457 -7.56 13.62 -1.45
CA VAL A 457 -7.39 13.10 -0.10
C VAL A 457 -5.92 13.02 0.26
N ALA A 458 -5.63 13.20 1.55
CA ALA A 458 -4.35 12.91 2.14
C ALA A 458 -4.51 12.11 3.43
N ALA A 459 -3.72 11.07 3.56
CA ALA A 459 -3.64 10.21 4.72
C ALA A 459 -2.19 9.96 5.10
N SER A 460 -1.97 9.52 6.31
CA SER A 460 -0.69 9.04 6.80
C SER A 460 -0.64 7.51 6.75
N GLU A 461 0.56 6.94 6.63
CA GLU A 461 0.77 5.52 6.87
C GLU A 461 0.59 5.14 8.34
N ASP A 462 0.71 6.11 9.26
CA ASP A 462 0.29 5.99 10.65
C ASP A 462 -1.25 6.12 10.72
N GLU A 463 -1.91 5.00 11.00
CA GLU A 463 -3.38 4.90 11.02
C GLU A 463 -4.03 5.69 12.16
N ASP A 464 -3.26 6.13 13.13
CA ASP A 464 -3.71 6.97 14.25
C ASP A 464 -3.76 8.47 13.88
N LYS A 465 -3.35 8.83 12.66
CA LYS A 465 -3.44 10.21 12.15
C LYS A 465 -4.77 10.42 11.41
N PRO A 466 -5.32 11.66 11.46
CA PRO A 466 -6.58 11.98 10.79
C PRO A 466 -6.45 11.95 9.26
N LEU A 467 -7.57 11.71 8.56
CA LEU A 467 -7.66 11.96 7.13
C LEU A 467 -7.88 13.45 6.87
N LEU A 468 -7.34 13.94 5.77
CA LEU A 468 -7.66 15.25 5.20
C LEU A 468 -8.34 15.06 3.85
N ALA A 469 -9.28 15.92 3.53
CA ALA A 469 -9.88 15.99 2.21
C ALA A 469 -10.00 17.44 1.74
N ASP A 470 -9.79 17.64 0.44
CA ASP A 470 -10.15 18.83 -0.31
C ASP A 470 -11.59 18.65 -0.80
N SER A 471 -12.51 19.48 -0.33
CA SER A 471 -13.93 19.39 -0.59
C SER A 471 -14.50 20.74 -1.06
N GLU A 472 -15.77 20.76 -1.47
CA GLU A 472 -16.46 22.02 -1.80
C GLU A 472 -16.50 23.01 -0.62
N ASP A 473 -16.45 22.50 0.61
CA ASP A 473 -16.42 23.33 1.82
C ASP A 473 -15.00 23.82 2.19
N GLY A 474 -13.98 23.41 1.43
CA GLY A 474 -12.57 23.65 1.69
C GLY A 474 -11.85 22.42 2.26
N ILE A 475 -10.77 22.63 3.01
CA ILE A 475 -10.06 21.53 3.67
C ILE A 475 -10.81 21.06 4.90
N VAL A 476 -11.18 19.80 4.88
CA VAL A 476 -11.84 19.11 6.00
C VAL A 476 -10.97 18.00 6.56
N ARG A 477 -11.12 17.70 7.84
CA ARG A 477 -10.37 16.70 8.59
C ARG A 477 -11.31 15.68 9.23
N LEU A 478 -11.02 14.40 9.09
CA LEU A 478 -11.69 13.32 9.77
C LEU A 478 -10.75 12.70 10.81
N PRO A 479 -11.01 12.84 12.12
CA PRO A 479 -10.24 12.14 13.15
C PRO A 479 -10.29 10.61 12.98
N PRO A 480 -9.26 9.83 13.41
CA PRO A 480 -9.20 8.38 13.20
C PRO A 480 -10.44 7.61 13.70
N MET A 481 -11.00 8.04 14.82
CA MET A 481 -12.21 7.47 15.41
C MET A 481 -13.46 8.39 15.24
N GLY A 482 -13.33 9.39 14.36
CA GLY A 482 -14.39 10.37 14.15
C GLY A 482 -15.49 9.86 13.22
N ALA A 483 -16.73 10.23 13.51
CA ALA A 483 -17.90 9.98 12.66
C ALA A 483 -18.20 11.14 11.70
N ASN A 484 -17.62 12.32 11.93
CA ASN A 484 -17.92 13.52 11.18
C ASN A 484 -16.65 14.28 10.77
N TRP A 485 -16.71 14.85 9.57
CA TRP A 485 -15.71 15.77 9.07
C TRP A 485 -15.73 17.10 9.84
N GLN A 486 -14.58 17.65 10.10
CA GLN A 486 -14.36 18.93 10.75
C GLN A 486 -13.72 19.89 9.75
N LEU A 487 -14.29 21.08 9.59
CA LEU A 487 -13.71 22.11 8.74
C LEU A 487 -12.39 22.61 9.33
N VAL A 488 -11.34 22.60 8.52
CA VAL A 488 -10.03 23.16 8.85
C VAL A 488 -9.92 24.60 8.35
N THR A 489 -10.26 24.82 7.08
CA THR A 489 -10.26 26.14 6.45
C THR A 489 -11.15 26.12 5.20
N GLU A 490 -11.93 27.19 5.01
CA GLU A 490 -12.78 27.36 3.83
C GLU A 490 -12.00 27.69 2.54
N LYS A 491 -10.76 28.15 2.68
CA LYS A 491 -9.92 28.66 1.57
C LYS A 491 -8.62 27.91 1.46
N GLY A 492 -8.70 26.61 1.27
CA GLY A 492 -7.54 25.75 1.10
C GLY A 492 -7.80 24.67 0.07
N SER A 493 -6.74 24.13 -0.49
CA SER A 493 -6.75 23.00 -1.44
C SER A 493 -5.51 22.14 -1.26
N GLU A 494 -5.49 20.99 -1.94
CA GLU A 494 -4.29 20.15 -2.03
C GLU A 494 -3.70 19.74 -0.67
N PRO A 495 -4.48 19.06 0.21
CA PRO A 495 -3.94 18.60 1.47
C PRO A 495 -2.85 17.55 1.24
N VAL A 496 -1.78 17.59 2.07
CA VAL A 496 -0.67 16.64 2.03
C VAL A 496 -0.15 16.32 3.42
N TYR A 497 0.28 15.08 3.59
CA TYR A 497 1.18 14.63 4.63
C TYR A 497 2.61 14.59 4.09
N PRO A 498 3.64 14.86 4.90
CA PRO A 498 5.02 14.64 4.53
C PRO A 498 5.35 13.19 4.20
N GLY A 499 6.07 12.98 3.07
CA GLY A 499 6.47 11.63 2.64
C GLY A 499 6.31 11.38 1.18
#